data_8daa7ce05b5099614acf6c4445a60924
#
_entry.id   8daa7ce05b5099614acf6c4445a60924
#
_cell.length_a   1.000
_cell.length_b   1.000
_cell.length_c   1.000
_cell.angle_alpha   90.00
_cell.angle_beta   90.00
_cell.angle_gamma   90.00
#
_symmetry.space_group_name_H-M   'P 1'
#
loop_
_entity.id
_entity.type
_entity.pdbx_description
1 polymer ?
#
loop_
_entity_poly.entity_id
_entity_poly.type
_entity_poly.pdbx_seq_one_letter_code
_entity_poly.pdbx_strand_id
1 'polypeptide(L)'
;MKVIYIDIDSLRPDHLHCYGYQRSTSPNIDRLAAQSVRFTQCFTSDSPCMPSRAAMISGTFGIKNGIVTHGSDGLAMPLKTRTIPALLRENGVRTTAFSTFGRHPSPWFYMEWEEFHDPKGWRFQQTPAWKMNEQVLPWIEENAQDDFFLYVQYWDPHAIYDAPLSLVKAMGEYDLPSFPDDKAIEGHQQDRFWHSASMMGVDSYDKYAAMVNEYDAEIRYVDYHVGQLLTALERKGILDETMIIIAADHGEGLGEHGVYVEHWSVMDTVNHIPLIVKFPHSAGAGRACPALVYQFDIAATVCEAFQISKPAEWDSESLWPFIDEKAFAGRSHLVIGHGLYTAQRAVVTDQWKLIRTLHSGEWRYPPQQLFDRQVDIYEQTDVWSTHQDIAKSLNGLLTDWEYLNRPTLGYDPLVVTAHQGPPGLDLYGKETMEDYYVRGIPQTVAYLDRKPDVPALE
;
A
#
# COMPACT_ATOMS: atom_id res chain seq x y z
N MET A 1 -19.71 -15.41 10.40
CA MET A 1 -18.72 -15.03 9.34
C MET A 1 -17.46 -14.49 10.00
N LYS A 2 -16.29 -14.92 9.54
CA LYS A 2 -15.00 -14.41 9.99
C LYS A 2 -14.30 -13.75 8.82
N VAL A 3 -13.80 -12.53 9.00
CA VAL A 3 -13.03 -11.81 8.00
C VAL A 3 -11.74 -11.33 8.63
N ILE A 4 -10.61 -11.61 8.00
CA ILE A 4 -9.29 -11.13 8.39
C ILE A 4 -8.73 -10.29 7.25
N TYR A 5 -8.40 -9.03 7.53
CA TYR A 5 -7.67 -8.19 6.60
C TYR A 5 -6.24 -7.99 7.09
N ILE A 6 -5.30 -8.48 6.32
CA ILE A 6 -3.86 -8.35 6.53
C ILE A 6 -3.36 -7.23 5.62
N ASP A 7 -3.01 -6.11 6.22
CA ASP A 7 -2.46 -4.91 5.58
C ASP A 7 -0.94 -4.93 5.77
N ILE A 8 -0.21 -5.12 4.67
CA ILE A 8 1.26 -5.21 4.67
C ILE A 8 1.81 -3.91 4.06
N ASP A 9 2.40 -3.07 4.90
CA ASP A 9 2.85 -1.74 4.54
C ASP A 9 3.94 -1.76 3.47
N SER A 10 3.83 -0.90 2.46
CA SER A 10 4.82 -0.73 1.39
C SER A 10 5.09 -1.98 0.53
N LEU A 11 4.16 -2.97 0.49
CA LEU A 11 4.35 -4.20 -0.25
C LEU A 11 4.06 -4.04 -1.75
N ARG A 12 5.04 -4.32 -2.58
CA ARG A 12 4.91 -4.31 -4.06
C ARG A 12 4.46 -5.67 -4.60
N PRO A 13 3.51 -5.72 -5.56
CA PRO A 13 3.09 -6.98 -6.17
C PRO A 13 4.20 -7.63 -7.00
N ASP A 14 5.02 -6.84 -7.70
CA ASP A 14 6.11 -7.32 -8.55
C ASP A 14 7.31 -7.90 -7.76
N HIS A 15 7.24 -7.91 -6.42
CA HIS A 15 8.16 -8.60 -5.51
C HIS A 15 7.52 -9.85 -4.84
N LEU A 16 6.32 -10.26 -5.27
CA LEU A 16 5.66 -11.49 -4.82
C LEU A 16 5.72 -12.58 -5.91
N HIS A 17 6.12 -13.80 -5.54
CA HIS A 17 6.23 -14.90 -6.50
C HIS A 17 4.89 -15.22 -7.17
N CYS A 18 3.78 -15.19 -6.44
CA CYS A 18 2.44 -15.39 -7.01
C CYS A 18 2.01 -14.32 -8.02
N TYR A 19 2.68 -13.17 -8.09
CA TYR A 19 2.51 -12.14 -9.12
C TYR A 19 3.57 -12.22 -10.23
N GLY A 20 4.45 -13.23 -10.21
CA GLY A 20 5.43 -13.48 -11.26
C GLY A 20 6.87 -13.12 -10.91
N TYR A 21 7.14 -12.68 -9.68
CA TYR A 21 8.50 -12.46 -9.24
C TYR A 21 9.29 -13.77 -9.23
N GLN A 22 10.52 -13.73 -9.71
CA GLN A 22 11.29 -14.97 -9.87
C GLN A 22 11.85 -15.52 -8.56
N ARG A 23 12.03 -14.63 -7.55
CA ARG A 23 12.49 -15.03 -6.21
C ARG A 23 11.35 -15.58 -5.37
N SER A 24 11.66 -16.54 -4.51
CA SER A 24 10.72 -17.08 -3.53
C SER A 24 10.68 -16.20 -2.28
N THR A 25 10.12 -15.00 -2.40
CA THR A 25 9.98 -14.04 -1.30
C THR A 25 8.78 -14.31 -0.40
N SER A 26 7.76 -15.00 -0.91
CA SER A 26 6.44 -15.06 -0.28
C SER A 26 5.77 -16.45 -0.28
N PRO A 27 6.44 -17.53 0.13
CA PRO A 27 5.88 -18.89 -0.03
C PRO A 27 4.60 -19.17 0.77
N ASN A 28 4.36 -18.51 1.90
CA ASN A 28 3.12 -18.66 2.67
C ASN A 28 1.98 -17.88 2.02
N ILE A 29 2.26 -16.67 1.56
CA ILE A 29 1.31 -15.85 0.78
C ILE A 29 1.00 -16.56 -0.55
N ASP A 30 2.00 -17.15 -1.23
CA ASP A 30 1.81 -17.91 -2.47
C ASP A 30 0.91 -19.13 -2.26
N ARG A 31 1.09 -19.85 -1.15
CA ARG A 31 0.24 -20.98 -0.75
C ARG A 31 -1.20 -20.53 -0.53
N LEU A 32 -1.42 -19.39 0.11
CA LEU A 32 -2.74 -18.80 0.26
C LEU A 32 -3.30 -18.34 -1.09
N ALA A 33 -2.50 -17.71 -1.93
CA ALA A 33 -2.88 -17.23 -3.26
C ALA A 33 -3.39 -18.36 -4.17
N ALA A 34 -2.83 -19.56 -4.04
CA ALA A 34 -3.31 -20.74 -4.76
C ALA A 34 -4.75 -21.14 -4.38
N GLN A 35 -5.22 -20.74 -3.20
CA GLN A 35 -6.57 -20.96 -2.67
C GLN A 35 -7.46 -19.71 -2.79
N SER A 36 -7.00 -18.68 -3.46
CA SER A 36 -7.59 -17.34 -3.48
C SER A 36 -7.82 -16.84 -4.90
N VAL A 37 -8.49 -15.70 -5.00
CA VAL A 37 -8.49 -14.85 -6.19
C VAL A 37 -7.39 -13.80 -6.05
N ARG A 38 -6.56 -13.64 -7.08
CA ARG A 38 -5.60 -12.54 -7.21
C ARG A 38 -6.15 -11.46 -8.13
N PHE A 39 -6.22 -10.24 -7.66
CA PHE A 39 -6.56 -9.06 -8.47
C PHE A 39 -5.25 -8.46 -8.98
N THR A 40 -5.02 -8.54 -10.29
CA THR A 40 -3.71 -8.17 -10.86
C THR A 40 -3.60 -6.70 -11.22
N GLN A 41 -4.68 -5.93 -11.09
CA GLN A 41 -4.74 -4.50 -11.35
C GLN A 41 -5.46 -3.76 -10.21
N CYS A 42 -4.93 -3.93 -8.98
CA CYS A 42 -5.43 -3.23 -7.81
C CYS A 42 -4.57 -1.99 -7.52
N PHE A 43 -5.23 -0.86 -7.26
CA PHE A 43 -4.56 0.40 -6.98
C PHE A 43 -5.09 1.01 -5.69
N THR A 44 -4.19 1.64 -4.91
CA THR A 44 -4.65 2.60 -3.91
C THR A 44 -5.17 3.86 -4.59
N SER A 45 -6.29 4.41 -4.10
CA SER A 45 -6.88 5.61 -4.70
C SER A 45 -6.14 6.88 -4.36
N ASP A 46 -5.54 6.91 -3.19
CA ASP A 46 -4.80 8.05 -2.65
C ASP A 46 -3.59 7.50 -1.85
N SER A 47 -2.42 8.09 -2.03
CA SER A 47 -1.20 7.72 -1.33
C SER A 47 -0.59 8.91 -0.58
N PRO A 48 0.27 8.67 0.42
CA PRO A 48 0.73 7.40 0.94
C PRO A 48 -0.15 6.82 2.07
N CYS A 49 0.44 6.36 3.20
CA CYS A 49 -0.21 5.58 4.26
C CYS A 49 -1.53 6.16 4.80
N MET A 50 -1.56 7.47 5.19
CA MET A 50 -2.78 8.07 5.75
C MET A 50 -3.91 8.18 4.73
N PRO A 51 -3.71 8.75 3.52
CA PRO A 51 -4.76 8.80 2.50
C PRO A 51 -5.26 7.43 2.09
N SER A 52 -4.36 6.46 1.89
CA SER A 52 -4.72 5.11 1.51
C SER A 52 -5.63 4.44 2.55
N ARG A 53 -5.21 4.46 3.82
CA ARG A 53 -6.00 3.88 4.90
C ARG A 53 -7.29 4.63 5.16
N ALA A 54 -7.31 5.95 4.93
CA ALA A 54 -8.56 6.73 5.00
C ALA A 54 -9.55 6.32 3.92
N ALA A 55 -9.08 6.15 2.69
CA ALA A 55 -9.91 5.68 1.59
C ALA A 55 -10.40 4.24 1.85
N MET A 56 -9.53 3.34 2.28
CA MET A 56 -9.85 1.95 2.60
C MET A 56 -10.93 1.86 3.68
N ILE A 57 -10.75 2.55 4.82
CA ILE A 57 -11.67 2.43 5.96
C ILE A 57 -13.02 3.10 5.71
N SER A 58 -13.06 4.15 4.87
CA SER A 58 -14.28 4.91 4.55
C SER A 58 -14.96 4.48 3.25
N GLY A 59 -14.33 3.62 2.43
CA GLY A 59 -14.84 3.22 1.13
C GLY A 59 -14.99 4.39 0.14
N THR A 60 -14.26 5.52 0.33
CA THR A 60 -14.41 6.75 -0.45
C THR A 60 -13.08 7.36 -0.84
N PHE A 61 -13.05 8.06 -1.98
CA PHE A 61 -11.88 8.83 -2.41
C PHE A 61 -11.44 9.91 -1.43
N GLY A 62 -10.14 10.21 -1.41
CA GLY A 62 -9.57 11.30 -0.61
C GLY A 62 -10.19 12.66 -0.88
N ILE A 63 -10.59 12.95 -2.12
CA ILE A 63 -11.33 14.18 -2.47
C ILE A 63 -12.67 14.31 -1.71
N LYS A 64 -13.28 13.21 -1.26
CA LYS A 64 -14.55 13.19 -0.49
C LYS A 64 -14.32 13.07 1.00
N ASN A 65 -13.40 12.19 1.43
CA ASN A 65 -13.10 11.98 2.85
C ASN A 65 -12.17 13.04 3.45
N GLY A 66 -11.56 13.88 2.62
CA GLY A 66 -10.72 15.00 3.04
C GLY A 66 -9.27 14.67 3.33
N ILE A 67 -8.88 13.39 3.33
CA ILE A 67 -7.52 12.95 3.65
C ILE A 67 -6.77 12.63 2.36
N VAL A 68 -5.87 13.52 1.95
CA VAL A 68 -5.09 13.41 0.71
C VAL A 68 -3.58 13.48 0.96
N THR A 69 -3.18 13.66 2.23
CA THR A 69 -1.77 13.80 2.64
C THR A 69 -1.59 13.34 4.09
N HIS A 70 -0.35 13.29 4.56
CA HIS A 70 -0.03 13.19 5.99
C HIS A 70 -0.17 14.54 6.69
N GLY A 71 -0.29 14.51 8.01
CA GLY A 71 -0.34 15.70 8.83
C GLY A 71 -1.75 16.05 9.32
N SER A 72 -1.80 16.98 10.26
CA SER A 72 -3.03 17.35 10.98
C SER A 72 -3.61 18.70 10.56
N ASP A 73 -2.89 19.49 9.79
CA ASP A 73 -3.22 20.89 9.56
C ASP A 73 -4.37 21.04 8.56
N GLY A 74 -5.58 21.03 9.10
CA GLY A 74 -6.81 21.30 8.36
C GLY A 74 -7.40 20.11 7.59
N LEU A 75 -6.74 18.97 7.55
CA LEU A 75 -7.23 17.76 6.88
C LEU A 75 -7.81 16.80 7.92
N ALA A 76 -9.09 16.88 8.16
CA ALA A 76 -9.83 15.98 9.04
C ALA A 76 -10.95 15.31 8.27
N MET A 77 -11.08 14.00 8.46
CA MET A 77 -12.23 13.27 7.95
C MET A 77 -13.52 13.84 8.56
N PRO A 78 -14.54 14.16 7.75
CA PRO A 78 -15.80 14.67 8.29
C PRO A 78 -16.41 13.71 9.32
N LEU A 79 -16.88 14.21 10.46
CA LEU A 79 -17.43 13.41 11.58
C LEU A 79 -18.58 12.46 11.17
N LYS A 80 -19.27 12.78 10.09
CA LYS A 80 -20.36 11.94 9.54
C LYS A 80 -19.90 10.87 8.55
N THR A 81 -18.62 10.82 8.23
CA THR A 81 -18.08 9.79 7.33
C THR A 81 -18.21 8.44 8.01
N ARG A 82 -18.92 7.53 7.38
CA ARG A 82 -19.04 6.17 7.88
C ARG A 82 -17.80 5.35 7.54
N THR A 83 -17.37 4.56 8.49
CA THR A 83 -16.21 3.67 8.34
C THR A 83 -16.63 2.21 8.45
N ILE A 84 -15.82 1.29 7.91
CA ILE A 84 -16.09 -0.15 7.99
C ILE A 84 -16.29 -0.60 9.44
N PRO A 85 -15.36 -0.35 10.39
CA PRO A 85 -15.52 -0.85 11.75
C PRO A 85 -16.74 -0.27 12.45
N ALA A 86 -17.04 1.01 12.26
CA ALA A 86 -18.25 1.63 12.83
C ALA A 86 -19.51 0.94 12.30
N LEU A 87 -19.61 0.77 10.97
CA LEU A 87 -20.78 0.15 10.35
C LEU A 87 -20.96 -1.31 10.78
N LEU A 88 -19.89 -2.08 10.86
CA LEU A 88 -19.94 -3.47 11.30
C LEU A 88 -20.36 -3.57 12.77
N ARG A 89 -19.78 -2.74 13.64
CA ARG A 89 -20.15 -2.68 15.07
C ARG A 89 -21.62 -2.30 15.27
N GLU A 90 -22.14 -1.33 14.51
CA GLU A 90 -23.57 -0.95 14.53
C GLU A 90 -24.48 -2.13 14.18
N ASN A 91 -23.97 -3.11 13.44
CA ASN A 91 -24.70 -4.34 13.05
C ASN A 91 -24.32 -5.57 13.92
N GLY A 92 -23.67 -5.36 15.05
CA GLY A 92 -23.36 -6.41 16.03
C GLY A 92 -22.18 -7.31 15.65
N VAL A 93 -21.34 -6.90 14.69
CA VAL A 93 -20.11 -7.61 14.33
C VAL A 93 -18.97 -7.08 15.20
N ARG A 94 -18.26 -7.97 15.88
CA ARG A 94 -17.04 -7.63 16.63
C ARG A 94 -15.95 -7.12 15.68
N THR A 95 -15.35 -5.99 16.01
CA THR A 95 -14.30 -5.37 15.19
C THR A 95 -13.05 -5.15 16.00
N THR A 96 -11.95 -5.79 15.60
CA THR A 96 -10.68 -5.72 16.32
C THR A 96 -9.57 -5.32 15.35
N ALA A 97 -8.70 -4.40 15.77
CA ALA A 97 -7.52 -4.00 15.03
C ALA A 97 -6.24 -4.18 15.86
N PHE A 98 -5.24 -4.75 15.23
CA PHE A 98 -3.85 -4.75 15.69
C PHE A 98 -3.04 -3.88 14.73
N SER A 99 -2.66 -2.68 15.18
CA SER A 99 -2.04 -1.69 14.30
C SER A 99 -1.27 -0.65 15.10
N THR A 100 -0.13 -0.24 14.57
CA THR A 100 0.62 0.91 15.09
C THR A 100 0.22 2.22 14.41
N PHE A 101 -0.68 2.18 13.44
CA PHE A 101 -1.12 3.34 12.68
C PHE A 101 -1.84 4.39 13.55
N GLY A 102 -2.40 4.02 14.69
CA GLY A 102 -2.96 4.94 15.68
C GLY A 102 -1.97 5.97 16.24
N ARG A 103 -0.67 5.78 16.02
CA ARG A 103 0.38 6.76 16.38
C ARG A 103 0.47 7.93 15.40
N HIS A 104 -0.06 7.78 14.19
CA HIS A 104 -0.30 8.91 13.28
C HIS A 104 -1.45 9.76 13.82
N PRO A 105 -1.54 11.05 13.46
CA PRO A 105 -2.66 11.91 13.85
C PRO A 105 -3.96 11.54 13.11
N SER A 106 -4.42 10.31 13.30
CA SER A 106 -5.53 9.67 12.59
C SER A 106 -6.62 9.16 13.55
N PRO A 107 -7.27 10.03 14.36
CA PRO A 107 -8.30 9.59 15.29
C PRO A 107 -9.47 8.88 14.60
N TRP A 108 -9.78 9.25 13.37
CA TRP A 108 -10.77 8.60 12.52
C TRP A 108 -10.45 7.12 12.23
N PHE A 109 -9.21 6.69 12.39
CA PHE A 109 -8.80 5.31 12.19
C PHE A 109 -8.98 4.47 13.46
N TYR A 110 -8.41 4.90 14.60
CA TYR A 110 -8.35 4.07 15.81
C TYR A 110 -9.58 4.16 16.71
N MET A 111 -10.38 5.24 16.64
CA MET A 111 -11.53 5.43 17.52
C MET A 111 -12.77 4.62 17.12
N GLU A 112 -12.82 4.08 15.91
CA GLU A 112 -14.01 3.43 15.38
C GLU A 112 -14.08 1.93 15.65
N TRP A 113 -12.96 1.31 16.03
CA TRP A 113 -12.89 -0.11 16.37
C TRP A 113 -13.49 -0.39 17.75
N GLU A 114 -14.09 -1.56 17.95
CA GLU A 114 -14.52 -2.02 19.27
C GLU A 114 -13.29 -2.31 20.15
N GLU A 115 -12.27 -2.94 19.57
CA GLU A 115 -10.97 -3.18 20.21
C GLU A 115 -9.86 -2.67 19.31
N PHE A 116 -9.00 -1.82 19.84
CA PHE A 116 -7.81 -1.35 19.14
C PHE A 116 -6.57 -1.64 19.97
N HIS A 117 -5.68 -2.47 19.41
CA HIS A 117 -4.42 -2.85 20.02
C HIS A 117 -3.26 -2.17 19.29
N ASP A 118 -2.47 -1.40 20.04
CA ASP A 118 -1.23 -0.79 19.56
C ASP A 118 -0.03 -1.51 20.23
N PRO A 119 0.52 -2.56 19.61
CA PRO A 119 1.67 -3.27 20.16
C PRO A 119 2.83 -2.29 20.30
N LYS A 120 3.49 -2.31 21.46
CA LYS A 120 4.62 -1.41 21.74
C LYS A 120 5.67 -1.51 20.65
N GLY A 121 6.03 -0.38 20.07
CA GLY A 121 7.01 -0.29 19.02
C GLY A 121 8.36 -0.85 19.45
N TRP A 122 9.07 -1.35 18.48
CA TRP A 122 10.44 -1.82 18.65
C TRP A 122 11.40 -0.63 18.56
N ARG A 123 11.33 0.12 17.47
CA ARG A 123 12.19 1.28 17.17
C ARG A 123 11.41 2.31 16.37
N PHE A 124 11.71 3.58 16.52
CA PHE A 124 11.11 4.67 15.76
C PHE A 124 9.60 4.51 15.51
N GLN A 125 8.88 3.96 16.50
CA GLN A 125 7.45 3.63 16.41
C GLN A 125 7.09 2.46 15.48
N GLN A 126 8.04 1.85 14.79
CA GLN A 126 7.82 0.64 14.00
C GLN A 126 7.63 -0.57 14.90
N THR A 127 6.69 -1.43 14.55
CA THR A 127 6.46 -2.68 15.26
C THR A 127 6.63 -3.82 14.28
N PRO A 128 7.70 -4.63 14.40
CA PRO A 128 7.96 -5.72 13.48
C PRO A 128 6.92 -6.83 13.62
N ALA A 129 6.75 -7.62 12.57
CA ALA A 129 5.71 -8.64 12.47
C ALA A 129 5.72 -9.66 13.63
N TRP A 130 6.89 -10.02 14.16
CA TRP A 130 6.96 -10.94 15.29
C TRP A 130 6.29 -10.39 16.55
N LYS A 131 6.45 -9.10 16.84
CA LYS A 131 5.77 -8.45 17.97
C LYS A 131 4.27 -8.29 17.75
N MET A 132 3.87 -8.09 16.51
CA MET A 132 2.47 -8.09 16.15
C MET A 132 1.84 -9.45 16.47
N ASN A 133 2.51 -10.53 16.06
CA ASN A 133 2.05 -11.90 16.27
C ASN A 133 2.02 -12.33 17.75
N GLU A 134 2.85 -11.75 18.62
CA GLU A 134 2.75 -11.99 20.07
C GLU A 134 1.36 -11.67 20.64
N GLN A 135 0.61 -10.78 20.00
CA GLN A 135 -0.73 -10.40 20.43
C GLN A 135 -1.83 -10.99 19.53
N VAL A 136 -1.61 -11.02 18.22
CA VAL A 136 -2.59 -11.51 17.23
C VAL A 136 -2.85 -13.00 17.41
N LEU A 137 -1.80 -13.82 17.60
CA LEU A 137 -1.97 -15.27 17.70
C LEU A 137 -2.77 -15.69 18.94
N PRO A 138 -2.50 -15.18 20.16
CA PRO A 138 -3.35 -15.45 21.32
C PRO A 138 -4.80 -14.99 21.11
N TRP A 139 -5.00 -13.81 20.50
CA TRP A 139 -6.34 -13.30 20.22
C TRP A 139 -7.13 -14.26 19.32
N ILE A 140 -6.52 -14.78 18.25
CA ILE A 140 -7.14 -15.80 17.37
C ILE A 140 -7.47 -17.08 18.16
N GLU A 141 -6.54 -17.53 19.04
CA GLU A 141 -6.77 -18.71 19.85
C GLU A 141 -8.00 -18.58 20.75
N GLU A 142 -8.24 -17.40 21.30
CA GLU A 142 -9.33 -17.10 22.23
C GLU A 142 -10.67 -16.86 21.52
N ASN A 143 -10.64 -16.28 20.31
CA ASN A 143 -11.84 -15.77 19.62
C ASN A 143 -12.25 -16.59 18.38
N ALA A 144 -11.63 -17.73 18.12
CA ALA A 144 -11.86 -18.55 16.92
C ALA A 144 -13.33 -18.98 16.70
N GLN A 145 -14.16 -19.01 17.74
CA GLN A 145 -15.56 -19.41 17.66
C GLN A 145 -16.51 -18.26 17.34
N ASP A 146 -16.06 -17.01 17.47
CA ASP A 146 -16.87 -15.82 17.28
C ASP A 146 -16.93 -15.39 15.81
N ASP A 147 -17.93 -14.62 15.45
CA ASP A 147 -17.96 -13.85 14.22
C ASP A 147 -17.21 -12.53 14.44
N PHE A 148 -16.29 -12.18 13.53
CA PHE A 148 -15.46 -10.99 13.69
C PHE A 148 -14.95 -10.43 12.37
N PHE A 149 -14.59 -9.14 12.42
CA PHE A 149 -13.70 -8.49 11.47
C PHE A 149 -12.40 -8.13 12.19
N LEU A 150 -11.32 -8.80 11.79
CA LEU A 150 -9.98 -8.60 12.33
C LEU A 150 -9.11 -7.89 11.29
N TYR A 151 -8.55 -6.75 11.67
CA TYR A 151 -7.54 -6.03 10.90
C TYR A 151 -6.17 -6.22 11.54
N VAL A 152 -5.18 -6.63 10.76
CA VAL A 152 -3.79 -6.81 11.20
C VAL A 152 -2.89 -6.02 10.26
N GLN A 153 -2.21 -5.01 10.80
CA GLN A 153 -1.20 -4.27 10.06
C GLN A 153 0.18 -4.81 10.39
N TYR A 154 0.90 -5.26 9.37
CA TYR A 154 2.33 -5.48 9.44
C TYR A 154 3.07 -4.27 8.88
N TRP A 155 4.06 -3.79 9.64
CA TRP A 155 4.89 -2.66 9.20
C TRP A 155 5.91 -3.08 8.17
N ASP A 156 6.48 -4.31 8.30
CA ASP A 156 7.38 -4.86 7.29
C ASP A 156 6.63 -5.09 5.96
N PRO A 157 7.20 -4.75 4.78
CA PRO A 157 8.58 -4.35 4.48
C PRO A 157 8.85 -2.83 4.44
N HIS A 158 8.03 -1.96 5.02
CA HIS A 158 8.34 -0.53 5.06
C HIS A 158 9.75 -0.27 5.60
N ALA A 159 10.47 0.67 5.02
CA ALA A 159 11.80 1.06 5.50
C ALA A 159 11.77 1.41 7.01
N ILE A 160 12.78 1.10 7.78
CA ILE A 160 14.16 0.72 7.45
C ILE A 160 14.26 -0.80 7.35
N TYR A 161 15.04 -1.30 6.37
CA TYR A 161 15.20 -2.74 6.17
C TYR A 161 16.22 -3.30 7.17
N ASP A 162 15.76 -4.08 8.13
CA ASP A 162 16.57 -4.69 9.19
C ASP A 162 16.23 -6.19 9.38
N ALA A 163 15.81 -6.85 8.30
CA ALA A 163 15.57 -8.29 8.29
C ALA A 163 16.80 -9.08 8.79
N PRO A 164 16.61 -10.28 9.36
CA PRO A 164 17.71 -11.13 9.80
C PRO A 164 18.71 -11.39 8.67
N LEU A 165 20.01 -11.32 8.98
CA LEU A 165 21.06 -11.57 7.96
C LEU A 165 20.99 -12.95 7.34
N SER A 166 20.42 -13.92 8.04
CA SER A 166 20.14 -15.25 7.49
C SER A 166 19.20 -15.19 6.29
N LEU A 167 18.14 -14.38 6.37
CA LEU A 167 17.21 -14.18 5.27
C LEU A 167 17.84 -13.39 4.12
N VAL A 168 18.54 -12.29 4.42
CA VAL A 168 19.25 -11.51 3.39
C VAL A 168 20.21 -12.41 2.58
N LYS A 169 20.98 -13.26 3.26
CA LYS A 169 21.87 -14.22 2.61
C LYS A 169 21.12 -15.29 1.82
N ALA A 170 19.93 -15.70 2.29
CA ALA A 170 19.11 -16.69 1.62
C ALA A 170 18.47 -16.16 0.32
N MET A 171 18.36 -14.85 0.13
CA MET A 171 17.90 -14.26 -1.13
C MET A 171 18.84 -14.57 -2.30
N GLY A 172 20.14 -14.77 -2.02
CA GLY A 172 21.13 -15.11 -3.05
C GLY A 172 21.37 -14.00 -4.07
N GLU A 173 22.16 -14.33 -5.10
CA GLU A 173 22.33 -13.45 -6.25
C GLU A 173 21.13 -13.55 -7.18
N TYR A 174 20.73 -12.44 -7.77
CA TYR A 174 19.61 -12.33 -8.69
C TYR A 174 19.88 -11.24 -9.72
N ASP A 175 19.60 -11.54 -10.98
CA ASP A 175 19.64 -10.55 -12.05
C ASP A 175 18.45 -9.62 -11.92
N LEU A 176 18.65 -8.50 -11.23
CA LEU A 176 17.66 -7.45 -11.12
C LEU A 176 17.36 -6.83 -12.50
N PRO A 177 16.20 -6.18 -12.67
CA PRO A 177 15.98 -5.32 -13.82
C PRO A 177 17.17 -4.39 -14.05
N SER A 178 17.53 -4.15 -15.29
CA SER A 178 18.72 -3.36 -15.66
C SER A 178 18.60 -1.85 -15.31
N PHE A 179 17.55 -1.44 -14.65
CA PHE A 179 17.31 -0.07 -14.22
C PHE A 179 16.95 -0.03 -12.72
N PRO A 180 17.54 0.93 -11.97
CA PRO A 180 18.58 1.87 -12.40
C PRO A 180 19.94 1.20 -12.61
N ASP A 181 20.64 1.56 -13.69
CA ASP A 181 22.05 1.22 -13.91
C ASP A 181 23.00 2.23 -13.22
N ASP A 182 24.31 1.97 -13.22
CA ASP A 182 25.29 2.90 -12.61
C ASP A 182 25.20 4.31 -13.17
N LYS A 183 24.91 4.47 -14.46
CA LYS A 183 24.77 5.76 -15.11
C LYS A 183 23.51 6.51 -14.62
N ALA A 184 22.42 5.80 -14.46
CA ALA A 184 21.18 6.37 -13.88
C ALA A 184 21.42 6.78 -12.42
N ILE A 185 22.08 5.94 -11.64
CA ILE A 185 22.47 6.22 -10.25
C ILE A 185 23.37 7.46 -10.17
N GLU A 186 24.39 7.58 -11.03
CA GLU A 186 25.22 8.78 -11.13
C GLU A 186 24.41 10.04 -11.46
N GLY A 187 23.42 9.93 -12.35
CA GLY A 187 22.49 11.01 -12.69
C GLY A 187 21.63 11.41 -11.48
N HIS A 188 21.09 10.43 -10.78
CA HIS A 188 20.27 10.65 -9.58
C HIS A 188 21.07 11.30 -8.45
N GLN A 189 22.38 11.01 -8.32
CA GLN A 189 23.28 11.66 -7.32
C GLN A 189 23.37 13.18 -7.49
N GLN A 190 23.13 13.69 -8.67
CA GLN A 190 23.17 15.12 -8.94
C GLN A 190 21.84 15.83 -8.66
N ASP A 191 20.78 15.05 -8.41
CA ASP A 191 19.49 15.61 -8.00
C ASP A 191 19.46 15.90 -6.49
N ARG A 192 18.66 16.89 -6.11
CA ARG A 192 18.51 17.35 -4.72
C ARG A 192 18.05 16.24 -3.74
N PHE A 193 17.50 15.14 -4.27
CA PHE A 193 16.88 14.03 -3.56
C PHE A 193 17.76 12.79 -3.44
N TRP A 194 19.00 12.87 -3.83
CA TRP A 194 20.00 11.86 -3.52
C TRP A 194 20.00 11.41 -2.06
N HIS A 195 19.38 12.20 -1.18
CA HIS A 195 19.31 11.89 0.25
C HIS A 195 18.65 10.54 0.55
N SER A 196 17.56 10.14 -0.14
CA SER A 196 16.94 8.83 0.12
C SER A 196 17.86 7.68 -0.29
N ALA A 197 18.56 7.79 -1.41
CA ALA A 197 19.58 6.80 -1.80
C ALA A 197 20.77 6.81 -0.84
N SER A 198 21.19 7.99 -0.35
CA SER A 198 22.28 8.10 0.62
C SER A 198 21.93 7.48 1.97
N MET A 199 20.65 7.46 2.37
CA MET A 199 20.19 6.78 3.59
C MET A 199 20.50 5.29 3.55
N MET A 200 20.28 4.66 2.39
CA MET A 200 20.55 3.24 2.18
C MET A 200 21.98 3.00 1.68
N GLY A 201 22.80 4.06 1.57
CA GLY A 201 24.17 3.99 1.07
C GLY A 201 24.29 3.58 -0.39
N VAL A 202 23.23 3.78 -1.19
CA VAL A 202 23.22 3.40 -2.62
C VAL A 202 23.98 4.43 -3.43
N ASP A 203 25.16 4.08 -3.90
CA ASP A 203 26.02 4.91 -4.78
C ASP A 203 26.51 4.15 -6.02
N SER A 204 26.05 2.91 -6.18
CA SER A 204 26.42 2.01 -7.27
C SER A 204 25.35 0.94 -7.48
N TYR A 205 25.37 0.27 -8.63
CA TYR A 205 24.46 -0.82 -8.92
C TYR A 205 24.56 -1.97 -7.89
N ASP A 206 25.78 -2.31 -7.44
CA ASP A 206 25.97 -3.35 -6.42
C ASP A 206 25.26 -3.01 -5.11
N LYS A 207 25.31 -1.74 -4.69
CA LYS A 207 24.62 -1.29 -3.48
C LYS A 207 23.10 -1.18 -3.68
N TYR A 208 22.67 -0.81 -4.87
CA TYR A 208 21.27 -0.89 -5.27
C TYR A 208 20.75 -2.33 -5.17
N ALA A 209 21.48 -3.29 -5.74
CA ALA A 209 21.13 -4.69 -5.65
C ALA A 209 21.09 -5.21 -4.20
N ALA A 210 22.02 -4.76 -3.35
CA ALA A 210 22.01 -5.05 -1.93
C ALA A 210 20.76 -4.48 -1.22
N MET A 211 20.35 -3.25 -1.55
CA MET A 211 19.12 -2.64 -1.03
C MET A 211 17.87 -3.45 -1.41
N VAL A 212 17.76 -3.89 -2.67
CA VAL A 212 16.63 -4.73 -3.12
C VAL A 212 16.65 -6.09 -2.42
N ASN A 213 17.83 -6.66 -2.16
CA ASN A 213 17.95 -7.89 -1.37
C ASN A 213 17.44 -7.71 0.07
N GLU A 214 17.71 -6.57 0.69
CA GLU A 214 17.19 -6.26 2.02
C GLU A 214 15.66 -6.14 1.99
N TYR A 215 15.09 -5.46 1.00
CA TYR A 215 13.63 -5.35 0.83
C TYR A 215 12.97 -6.72 0.61
N ASP A 216 13.54 -7.57 -0.23
CA ASP A 216 13.04 -8.93 -0.45
C ASP A 216 13.14 -9.79 0.81
N ALA A 217 14.18 -9.60 1.62
CA ALA A 217 14.31 -10.28 2.90
C ALA A 217 13.26 -9.80 3.92
N GLU A 218 12.86 -8.53 3.89
CA GLU A 218 11.74 -8.02 4.69
C GLU A 218 10.41 -8.68 4.28
N ILE A 219 10.16 -8.82 2.97
CA ILE A 219 8.98 -9.54 2.46
C ILE A 219 9.00 -10.98 2.97
N ARG A 220 10.14 -11.65 2.88
CA ARG A 220 10.31 -13.01 3.37
C ARG A 220 10.07 -13.12 4.87
N TYR A 221 10.45 -12.10 5.62
CA TYR A 221 10.25 -12.02 7.06
C TYR A 221 8.75 -11.89 7.41
N VAL A 222 8.04 -10.94 6.81
CA VAL A 222 6.61 -10.79 7.06
C VAL A 222 5.82 -12.00 6.57
N ASP A 223 6.20 -12.59 5.45
CA ASP A 223 5.58 -13.82 4.92
C ASP A 223 5.62 -14.98 5.92
N TYR A 224 6.76 -15.14 6.63
CA TYR A 224 6.86 -16.14 7.71
C TYR A 224 5.81 -15.88 8.80
N HIS A 225 5.61 -14.65 9.21
CA HIS A 225 4.65 -14.28 10.26
C HIS A 225 3.20 -14.39 9.78
N VAL A 226 2.92 -14.11 8.51
CA VAL A 226 1.64 -14.44 7.87
C VAL A 226 1.41 -15.95 7.91
N GLY A 227 2.44 -16.75 7.61
CA GLY A 227 2.39 -18.22 7.72
C GLY A 227 2.01 -18.71 9.11
N GLN A 228 2.52 -18.09 10.17
CA GLN A 228 2.13 -18.41 11.55
C GLN A 228 0.64 -18.12 11.81
N LEU A 229 0.12 -16.98 11.31
CA LEU A 229 -1.30 -16.63 11.41
C LEU A 229 -2.17 -17.67 10.69
N LEU A 230 -1.83 -18.02 9.46
CA LEU A 230 -2.54 -19.04 8.69
C LEU A 230 -2.53 -20.40 9.40
N THR A 231 -1.39 -20.81 9.96
CA THR A 231 -1.27 -22.05 10.74
C THR A 231 -2.13 -22.01 12.00
N ALA A 232 -2.28 -20.88 12.67
CA ALA A 232 -3.18 -20.73 13.80
C ALA A 232 -4.65 -20.96 13.41
N LEU A 233 -5.07 -20.42 12.26
CA LEU A 233 -6.41 -20.63 11.71
C LEU A 233 -6.66 -22.09 11.31
N GLU A 234 -5.65 -22.74 10.69
CA GLU A 234 -5.71 -24.17 10.35
C GLU A 234 -5.88 -25.04 11.60
N ARG A 235 -5.08 -24.77 12.64
CA ARG A 235 -5.14 -25.48 13.93
C ARG A 235 -6.50 -25.35 14.62
N LYS A 236 -7.14 -24.19 14.48
CA LYS A 236 -8.49 -23.94 15.00
C LYS A 236 -9.59 -24.52 14.10
N GLY A 237 -9.26 -25.01 12.92
CA GLY A 237 -10.22 -25.57 11.96
C GLY A 237 -11.11 -24.51 11.31
N ILE A 238 -10.71 -23.23 11.33
CA ILE A 238 -11.51 -22.11 10.81
C ILE A 238 -10.97 -21.51 9.52
N LEU A 239 -9.79 -21.94 9.03
CA LEU A 239 -9.18 -21.37 7.83
C LEU A 239 -10.13 -21.45 6.62
N ASP A 240 -10.81 -22.59 6.42
CA ASP A 240 -11.66 -22.80 5.25
C ASP A 240 -12.84 -21.82 5.21
N GLU A 241 -13.51 -21.62 6.35
CA GLU A 241 -14.69 -20.74 6.46
C GLU A 241 -14.33 -19.24 6.58
N THR A 242 -13.06 -18.90 6.83
CA THR A 242 -12.61 -17.52 7.01
C THR A 242 -12.32 -16.88 5.66
N MET A 243 -12.86 -15.68 5.45
CA MET A 243 -12.41 -14.80 4.37
C MET A 243 -11.11 -14.14 4.79
N ILE A 244 -10.06 -14.25 3.96
CA ILE A 244 -8.76 -13.63 4.23
C ILE A 244 -8.43 -12.71 3.07
N ILE A 245 -8.11 -11.46 3.41
CA ILE A 245 -7.71 -10.44 2.47
C ILE A 245 -6.26 -10.08 2.77
N ILE A 246 -5.37 -10.14 1.77
CA ILE A 246 -4.02 -9.59 1.84
C ILE A 246 -3.94 -8.45 0.84
N ALA A 247 -3.57 -7.27 1.30
CA ALA A 247 -3.27 -6.12 0.46
C ALA A 247 -2.17 -5.27 1.08
N ALA A 248 -1.67 -4.30 0.32
CA ALA A 248 -0.84 -3.23 0.83
C ALA A 248 -1.62 -1.92 0.89
N ASP A 249 -1.14 -0.97 1.67
CA ASP A 249 -1.63 0.42 1.61
C ASP A 249 -1.04 1.18 0.42
N HIS A 250 0.22 0.97 0.12
CA HIS A 250 0.94 1.44 -1.07
C HIS A 250 2.16 0.55 -1.33
N GLY A 251 2.89 0.82 -2.38
CA GLY A 251 4.18 0.21 -2.68
C GLY A 251 5.36 1.08 -2.23
N GLU A 252 6.52 0.87 -2.85
CA GLU A 252 7.79 1.50 -2.49
C GLU A 252 8.59 1.84 -3.75
N GLY A 253 9.26 2.98 -3.78
CA GLY A 253 10.26 3.30 -4.81
C GLY A 253 11.56 2.56 -4.52
N LEU A 254 12.03 1.80 -5.49
CA LEU A 254 13.30 1.07 -5.38
C LEU A 254 14.29 1.53 -6.46
N GLY A 255 14.43 2.85 -6.63
CA GLY A 255 15.36 3.47 -7.57
C GLY A 255 14.70 4.00 -8.85
N GLU A 256 13.46 3.62 -9.14
CA GLU A 256 12.71 4.17 -10.26
C GLU A 256 12.53 5.68 -10.06
N HIS A 257 12.71 6.45 -11.14
CA HIS A 257 12.64 7.93 -11.14
C HIS A 257 13.57 8.62 -10.14
N GLY A 258 14.64 7.94 -9.68
CA GLY A 258 15.55 8.48 -8.67
C GLY A 258 14.99 8.44 -7.25
N VAL A 259 13.89 7.75 -7.02
CA VAL A 259 13.27 7.56 -5.70
C VAL A 259 13.75 6.24 -5.11
N TYR A 260 14.42 6.30 -3.97
CA TYR A 260 14.93 5.14 -3.26
C TYR A 260 14.29 5.07 -1.87
N VAL A 261 13.67 3.93 -1.56
CA VAL A 261 13.13 3.65 -0.22
C VAL A 261 12.05 4.65 0.24
N GLU A 262 11.20 5.10 -0.68
CA GLU A 262 10.12 6.05 -0.36
C GLU A 262 8.96 5.94 -1.37
N HIS A 263 7.87 6.61 -1.07
CA HIS A 263 6.62 6.52 -1.80
C HIS A 263 6.08 7.92 -2.16
N TRP A 264 6.79 8.65 -3.04
CA TRP A 264 6.69 10.10 -3.20
C TRP A 264 5.84 10.60 -4.36
N SER A 265 5.19 9.70 -5.11
CA SER A 265 4.45 10.08 -6.32
C SER A 265 3.29 9.13 -6.63
N VAL A 266 2.55 9.43 -7.72
CA VAL A 266 1.49 8.54 -8.23
C VAL A 266 1.99 7.42 -9.15
N MET A 267 3.29 7.13 -9.19
CA MET A 267 3.86 6.07 -10.02
C MET A 267 3.31 4.69 -9.65
N ASP A 268 3.29 3.75 -10.59
CA ASP A 268 2.76 2.40 -10.36
C ASP A 268 3.53 1.66 -9.26
N THR A 269 4.84 1.89 -9.13
CA THR A 269 5.66 1.32 -8.03
C THR A 269 5.14 1.69 -6.63
N VAL A 270 4.41 2.81 -6.53
CA VAL A 270 3.81 3.28 -5.26
C VAL A 270 2.32 2.94 -5.18
N ASN A 271 1.57 2.99 -6.28
CA ASN A 271 0.11 2.95 -6.21
C ASN A 271 -0.51 1.63 -6.71
N HIS A 272 0.22 0.83 -7.49
CA HIS A 272 -0.18 -0.52 -7.86
C HIS A 272 0.22 -1.49 -6.75
N ILE A 273 -0.76 -2.12 -6.10
CA ILE A 273 -0.59 -2.92 -4.91
C ILE A 273 -1.10 -4.35 -5.10
N PRO A 274 -0.61 -5.33 -4.34
CA PRO A 274 -1.19 -6.67 -4.35
C PRO A 274 -2.59 -6.64 -3.71
N LEU A 275 -3.49 -7.46 -4.24
CA LEU A 275 -4.76 -7.78 -3.60
C LEU A 275 -5.07 -9.26 -3.82
N ILE A 276 -5.04 -10.02 -2.74
CA ILE A 276 -5.32 -11.46 -2.71
C ILE A 276 -6.50 -11.68 -1.77
N VAL A 277 -7.57 -12.29 -2.28
CA VAL A 277 -8.77 -12.55 -1.48
C VAL A 277 -9.09 -14.04 -1.49
N LYS A 278 -8.87 -14.69 -0.35
CA LYS A 278 -9.40 -16.01 -0.09
C LYS A 278 -10.84 -15.87 0.38
N PHE A 279 -11.76 -16.17 -0.50
CA PHE A 279 -13.17 -16.28 -0.12
C PHE A 279 -13.44 -17.55 0.69
N PRO A 280 -14.49 -17.60 1.52
CA PRO A 280 -14.87 -18.81 2.24
C PRO A 280 -14.93 -20.03 1.32
N HIS A 281 -14.51 -21.19 1.82
CA HIS A 281 -14.45 -22.46 1.10
C HIS A 281 -13.63 -22.38 -0.20
N SER A 282 -12.64 -21.48 -0.22
CA SER A 282 -11.76 -21.22 -1.37
C SER A 282 -12.52 -20.97 -2.68
N ALA A 283 -13.67 -20.30 -2.61
CA ALA A 283 -14.44 -19.95 -3.80
C ALA A 283 -13.60 -19.10 -4.76
N GLY A 284 -13.53 -19.51 -6.02
CA GLY A 284 -12.70 -18.87 -7.05
C GLY A 284 -11.20 -19.15 -6.96
N ALA A 285 -10.78 -20.20 -6.20
CA ALA A 285 -9.38 -20.55 -6.00
C ALA A 285 -8.56 -20.60 -7.29
N GLY A 286 -7.35 -20.02 -7.24
CA GLY A 286 -6.37 -19.99 -8.32
C GLY A 286 -6.72 -19.06 -9.48
N ARG A 287 -7.84 -18.34 -9.43
CA ARG A 287 -8.22 -17.39 -10.49
C ARG A 287 -7.45 -16.08 -10.35
N ALA A 288 -7.15 -15.48 -11.50
CA ALA A 288 -6.63 -14.12 -11.59
C ALA A 288 -7.70 -13.20 -12.19
N CYS A 289 -7.95 -12.06 -11.56
CA CYS A 289 -8.84 -11.02 -12.04
C CYS A 289 -8.01 -9.86 -12.60
N PRO A 290 -8.04 -9.59 -13.92
CA PRO A 290 -7.29 -8.49 -14.53
C PRO A 290 -8.04 -7.16 -14.51
N ALA A 291 -9.24 -7.11 -13.92
CA ALA A 291 -10.04 -5.90 -13.89
C ALA A 291 -9.41 -4.82 -13.01
N LEU A 292 -9.56 -3.56 -13.40
CA LEU A 292 -9.15 -2.41 -12.62
C LEU A 292 -10.04 -2.26 -11.38
N VAL A 293 -9.43 -2.37 -10.20
CA VAL A 293 -10.10 -2.25 -8.90
C VAL A 293 -9.32 -1.33 -7.96
N TYR A 294 -10.01 -0.75 -6.99
CA TYR A 294 -9.36 -0.02 -5.92
C TYR A 294 -9.16 -0.87 -4.66
N GLN A 295 -8.16 -0.54 -3.86
CA GLN A 295 -7.98 -1.09 -2.52
C GLN A 295 -9.25 -0.91 -1.67
N PHE A 296 -9.88 0.25 -1.73
CA PHE A 296 -11.06 0.53 -0.91
C PHE A 296 -12.31 -0.31 -1.30
N ASP A 297 -12.28 -1.08 -2.41
CA ASP A 297 -13.33 -2.05 -2.76
C ASP A 297 -13.42 -3.17 -1.71
N ILE A 298 -12.37 -3.33 -0.90
CA ILE A 298 -12.39 -4.15 0.32
C ILE A 298 -13.56 -3.74 1.24
N ALA A 299 -13.88 -2.45 1.34
CA ALA A 299 -14.94 -1.96 2.22
C ALA A 299 -16.32 -2.54 1.86
N ALA A 300 -16.73 -2.45 0.60
CA ALA A 300 -17.98 -3.04 0.13
C ALA A 300 -17.96 -4.57 0.19
N THR A 301 -16.81 -5.17 -0.09
CA THR A 301 -16.61 -6.63 -0.06
C THR A 301 -16.78 -7.19 1.35
N VAL A 302 -16.24 -6.53 2.35
CA VAL A 302 -16.40 -6.90 3.77
C VAL A 302 -17.85 -6.72 4.21
N CYS A 303 -18.51 -5.64 3.83
CA CYS A 303 -19.94 -5.44 4.14
C CYS A 303 -20.79 -6.58 3.56
N GLU A 304 -20.55 -6.96 2.29
CA GLU A 304 -21.28 -8.06 1.66
C GLU A 304 -21.03 -9.41 2.35
N ALA A 305 -19.80 -9.67 2.82
CA ALA A 305 -19.47 -10.86 3.59
C ALA A 305 -20.33 -11.02 4.85
N PHE A 306 -20.64 -9.91 5.51
CA PHE A 306 -21.53 -9.86 6.69
C PHE A 306 -23.01 -9.63 6.33
N GLN A 307 -23.38 -9.61 5.05
CA GLN A 307 -24.73 -9.32 4.55
C GLN A 307 -25.26 -7.94 5.00
N ILE A 308 -24.35 -6.97 5.12
CA ILE A 308 -24.64 -5.59 5.49
C ILE A 308 -24.61 -4.75 4.22
N SER A 309 -25.63 -3.92 4.00
CA SER A 309 -25.64 -3.00 2.87
C SER A 309 -24.60 -1.89 3.07
N LYS A 310 -23.73 -1.70 2.08
CA LYS A 310 -22.80 -0.57 2.09
C LYS A 310 -23.56 0.75 2.03
N PRO A 311 -23.04 1.83 2.64
CA PRO A 311 -23.59 3.16 2.49
C PRO A 311 -23.62 3.61 1.02
N ALA A 312 -24.68 4.33 0.62
CA ALA A 312 -24.85 4.77 -0.76
C ALA A 312 -23.77 5.80 -1.20
N GLU A 313 -23.21 6.52 -0.25
CA GLU A 313 -22.13 7.50 -0.45
C GLU A 313 -20.76 6.90 -0.69
N TRP A 314 -20.58 5.59 -0.44
CA TRP A 314 -19.31 4.90 -0.68
C TRP A 314 -19.07 4.68 -2.18
N ASP A 315 -17.85 4.97 -2.61
CA ASP A 315 -17.38 4.73 -3.98
C ASP A 315 -16.92 3.29 -4.21
N SER A 316 -16.74 2.54 -3.12
CA SER A 316 -16.30 1.15 -3.13
C SER A 316 -17.34 0.24 -3.80
N GLU A 317 -16.85 -0.74 -4.56
CA GLU A 317 -17.63 -1.78 -5.21
C GLU A 317 -17.22 -3.16 -4.68
N SER A 318 -18.17 -4.04 -4.47
CA SER A 318 -17.86 -5.39 -3.97
C SER A 318 -17.15 -6.24 -5.01
N LEU A 319 -16.20 -7.05 -4.56
CA LEU A 319 -15.46 -8.01 -5.37
C LEU A 319 -16.16 -9.39 -5.45
N TRP A 320 -17.22 -9.62 -4.67
CA TRP A 320 -18.00 -10.85 -4.69
C TRP A 320 -18.57 -11.22 -6.07
N PRO A 321 -19.05 -10.27 -6.90
CA PRO A 321 -19.59 -10.59 -8.23
C PRO A 321 -18.60 -11.34 -9.13
N PHE A 322 -17.28 -11.22 -8.90
CA PHE A 322 -16.27 -11.99 -9.62
C PHE A 322 -16.36 -13.50 -9.33
N ILE A 323 -16.78 -13.87 -8.10
CA ILE A 323 -16.94 -15.27 -7.70
C ILE A 323 -18.21 -15.88 -8.28
N ASP A 324 -19.28 -15.11 -8.31
CA ASP A 324 -20.61 -15.56 -8.77
C ASP A 324 -20.71 -15.74 -10.29
N GLU A 325 -19.58 -15.64 -11.01
CA GLU A 325 -19.52 -15.69 -12.50
C GLU A 325 -20.44 -14.66 -13.19
N LYS A 326 -20.96 -13.70 -12.45
CA LYS A 326 -21.59 -12.52 -13.03
C LYS A 326 -20.52 -11.72 -13.76
N ALA A 327 -20.88 -11.06 -14.86
CA ALA A 327 -19.96 -10.26 -15.63
C ALA A 327 -19.32 -9.15 -14.73
N PHE A 328 -18.19 -9.47 -14.12
CA PHE A 328 -17.38 -8.51 -13.35
C PHE A 328 -16.44 -7.81 -14.31
N ALA A 329 -16.81 -6.63 -14.72
CA ALA A 329 -16.03 -5.85 -15.70
C ALA A 329 -14.94 -5.01 -15.03
N GLY A 330 -15.05 -4.75 -13.72
CA GLY A 330 -14.24 -3.73 -13.05
C GLY A 330 -14.56 -2.33 -13.60
N ARG A 331 -13.63 -1.40 -13.39
CA ARG A 331 -13.76 -0.02 -13.88
C ARG A 331 -13.05 0.15 -15.23
N SER A 332 -13.55 1.03 -16.08
CA SER A 332 -12.90 1.38 -17.34
C SER A 332 -11.61 2.19 -17.15
N HIS A 333 -11.50 2.89 -16.05
CA HIS A 333 -10.33 3.65 -15.62
C HIS A 333 -10.37 3.87 -14.10
N LEU A 334 -9.21 4.17 -13.56
CA LEU A 334 -9.05 4.60 -12.17
C LEU A 334 -8.49 6.01 -12.14
N VAL A 335 -8.81 6.76 -11.08
CA VAL A 335 -8.15 8.03 -10.74
C VAL A 335 -7.46 7.86 -9.41
N ILE A 336 -6.17 8.16 -9.38
CA ILE A 336 -5.33 8.02 -8.19
C ILE A 336 -4.68 9.36 -7.86
N GLY A 337 -4.39 9.59 -6.58
CA GLY A 337 -3.81 10.83 -6.08
C GLY A 337 -2.62 10.61 -5.13
N HIS A 338 -1.76 11.63 -5.04
CA HIS A 338 -0.69 11.72 -4.05
C HIS A 338 -0.56 13.17 -3.57
N GLY A 339 -0.37 13.37 -2.25
CA GLY A 339 -0.37 14.72 -1.69
C GLY A 339 0.69 14.99 -0.61
N LEU A 340 1.68 14.11 -0.39
CA LEU A 340 2.64 14.30 0.70
C LEU A 340 3.89 15.07 0.28
N TYR A 341 4.63 14.61 -0.71
CA TYR A 341 5.88 15.23 -1.19
C TYR A 341 5.68 15.95 -2.52
N THR A 342 4.78 15.41 -3.31
CA THR A 342 4.25 16.04 -4.51
C THR A 342 2.74 16.16 -4.36
N ALA A 343 2.09 17.00 -5.16
CA ALA A 343 0.66 16.96 -5.35
C ALA A 343 0.38 16.57 -6.80
N GLN A 344 -0.06 15.33 -6.98
CA GLN A 344 -0.27 14.73 -8.29
C GLN A 344 -1.60 13.99 -8.34
N ARG A 345 -2.18 13.91 -9.53
CA ARG A 345 -3.34 13.07 -9.83
C ARG A 345 -3.12 12.37 -11.16
N ALA A 346 -3.51 11.11 -11.24
CA ALA A 346 -3.35 10.33 -12.46
C ALA A 346 -4.64 9.63 -12.84
N VAL A 347 -4.81 9.39 -14.16
CA VAL A 347 -5.80 8.47 -14.73
C VAL A 347 -5.07 7.23 -15.19
N VAL A 348 -5.56 6.07 -14.77
CA VAL A 348 -5.02 4.76 -15.12
C VAL A 348 -6.06 3.98 -15.90
N THR A 349 -5.70 3.47 -17.06
CA THR A 349 -6.47 2.50 -17.85
C THR A 349 -5.67 1.21 -18.00
N ASP A 350 -6.19 0.22 -18.70
CA ASP A 350 -5.43 -1.03 -18.95
C ASP A 350 -4.10 -0.77 -19.69
N GLN A 351 -4.07 0.21 -20.59
CA GLN A 351 -2.89 0.50 -21.39
C GLN A 351 -2.18 1.78 -20.96
N TRP A 352 -2.91 2.83 -20.63
CA TRP A 352 -2.35 4.17 -20.51
C TRP A 352 -2.43 4.71 -19.10
N LYS A 353 -1.43 5.48 -18.72
CA LYS A 353 -1.48 6.32 -17.53
C LYS A 353 -1.09 7.75 -17.86
N LEU A 354 -1.99 8.68 -17.54
CA LEU A 354 -1.72 10.11 -17.59
C LEU A 354 -1.53 10.63 -16.19
N ILE A 355 -0.43 11.32 -15.94
CA ILE A 355 -0.15 12.03 -14.69
C ILE A 355 -0.33 13.53 -14.92
N ARG A 356 -1.07 14.19 -14.03
CA ARG A 356 -1.15 15.64 -13.90
C ARG A 356 -0.47 16.07 -12.61
N THR A 357 0.59 16.87 -12.72
CA THR A 357 1.32 17.42 -11.58
C THR A 357 0.76 18.79 -11.22
N LEU A 358 0.17 18.91 -10.02
CA LEU A 358 -0.34 20.16 -9.45
C LEU A 358 0.78 20.92 -8.72
N HIS A 359 1.66 20.16 -8.03
CA HIS A 359 2.87 20.66 -7.39
C HIS A 359 3.95 19.58 -7.46
N SER A 360 5.08 19.89 -8.05
CA SER A 360 6.16 18.92 -8.26
C SER A 360 6.98 18.61 -7.00
N GLY A 361 6.64 19.25 -5.90
CA GLY A 361 7.52 19.20 -4.74
C GLY A 361 8.87 19.80 -5.08
N GLU A 362 9.90 19.09 -4.70
CA GLU A 362 11.26 19.45 -5.08
C GLU A 362 11.74 18.73 -6.35
N TRP A 363 10.94 17.79 -6.91
CA TRP A 363 11.25 17.13 -8.17
C TRP A 363 10.90 18.03 -9.36
N ARG A 364 11.54 17.74 -10.48
CA ARG A 364 11.29 18.47 -11.72
C ARG A 364 10.28 17.73 -12.60
N TYR A 365 9.20 17.20 -11.99
CA TYR A 365 8.15 16.60 -12.77
C TYR A 365 7.49 17.62 -13.70
N PRO A 366 7.31 17.29 -14.98
CA PRO A 366 6.58 18.15 -15.90
C PRO A 366 5.10 18.24 -15.50
N PRO A 367 4.36 19.25 -15.97
CA PRO A 367 2.94 19.42 -15.66
C PRO A 367 2.08 18.23 -16.06
N GLN A 368 2.46 17.51 -17.12
CA GLN A 368 1.80 16.31 -17.59
C GLN A 368 2.82 15.29 -18.09
N GLN A 369 2.53 14.01 -17.86
CA GLN A 369 3.29 12.87 -18.35
C GLN A 369 2.31 11.80 -18.82
N LEU A 370 2.68 11.05 -19.85
CA LEU A 370 1.90 9.92 -20.37
C LEU A 370 2.78 8.70 -20.53
N PHE A 371 2.33 7.57 -20.02
CA PHE A 371 3.04 6.29 -20.09
C PHE A 371 2.18 5.21 -20.72
N ASP A 372 2.80 4.34 -21.54
CA ASP A 372 2.18 3.10 -22.06
C ASP A 372 2.55 1.96 -21.11
N ARG A 373 1.64 1.60 -20.21
CA ARG A 373 1.82 0.60 -19.15
C ARG A 373 2.02 -0.83 -19.66
N GLN A 374 1.67 -1.11 -20.92
CA GLN A 374 1.85 -2.46 -21.49
C GLN A 374 3.27 -2.72 -21.95
N VAL A 375 4.02 -1.68 -22.28
CA VAL A 375 5.41 -1.80 -22.78
C VAL A 375 6.43 -1.19 -21.83
N ASP A 376 6.00 -0.29 -20.95
CA ASP A 376 6.84 0.44 -19.99
C ASP A 376 6.27 0.32 -18.58
N ILE A 377 6.45 -0.85 -17.99
CA ILE A 377 5.88 -1.18 -16.67
C ILE A 377 6.47 -0.37 -15.50
N TYR A 378 7.62 0.28 -15.71
CA TYR A 378 8.29 1.13 -14.73
C TYR A 378 8.17 2.62 -15.04
N GLU A 379 7.36 2.99 -16.05
CA GLU A 379 7.05 4.38 -16.39
C GLU A 379 8.29 5.24 -16.67
N GLN A 380 9.30 4.67 -17.37
CA GLN A 380 10.57 5.34 -17.65
C GLN A 380 10.53 6.25 -18.88
N THR A 381 9.56 6.05 -19.78
CA THR A 381 9.49 6.74 -21.08
C THR A 381 8.23 7.58 -21.19
N ASP A 382 8.34 8.88 -20.96
CA ASP A 382 7.23 9.82 -21.17
C ASP A 382 6.94 10.02 -22.67
N VAL A 383 5.80 9.53 -23.12
CA VAL A 383 5.33 9.63 -24.50
C VAL A 383 4.29 10.74 -24.72
N TRP A 384 4.11 11.64 -23.77
CA TRP A 384 3.12 12.71 -23.83
C TRP A 384 3.24 13.55 -25.10
N SER A 385 4.46 13.90 -25.52
CA SER A 385 4.68 14.74 -26.71
C SER A 385 4.25 14.08 -28.03
N THR A 386 4.27 12.74 -28.10
CA THR A 386 3.97 11.94 -29.30
C THR A 386 2.55 11.40 -29.34
N HIS A 387 1.82 11.39 -28.21
CA HIS A 387 0.47 10.83 -28.08
C HIS A 387 -0.55 11.82 -27.51
N GLN A 388 -0.58 13.03 -28.09
CA GLN A 388 -1.40 14.15 -27.62
C GLN A 388 -2.91 13.87 -27.59
N ASP A 389 -3.43 13.10 -28.57
CA ASP A 389 -4.86 12.78 -28.63
C ASP A 389 -5.26 11.84 -27.47
N ILE A 390 -4.40 10.89 -27.10
CA ILE A 390 -4.60 10.01 -25.96
C ILE A 390 -4.54 10.84 -24.66
N ALA A 391 -3.51 11.67 -24.50
CA ALA A 391 -3.37 12.55 -23.35
C ALA A 391 -4.60 13.46 -23.17
N LYS A 392 -5.13 14.03 -24.25
CA LYS A 392 -6.34 14.86 -24.23
C LYS A 392 -7.58 14.06 -23.80
N SER A 393 -7.74 12.83 -24.28
CA SER A 393 -8.86 11.96 -23.89
C SER A 393 -8.81 11.64 -22.40
N LEU A 394 -7.65 11.23 -21.89
CA LEU A 394 -7.47 10.91 -20.47
C LEU A 394 -7.62 12.14 -19.56
N ASN A 395 -7.17 13.32 -20.00
CA ASN A 395 -7.45 14.57 -19.30
C ASN A 395 -8.95 14.88 -19.21
N GLY A 396 -9.72 14.51 -20.25
CA GLY A 396 -11.18 14.58 -20.21
C GLY A 396 -11.76 13.73 -19.10
N LEU A 397 -11.37 12.45 -19.02
CA LEU A 397 -11.81 11.54 -17.94
C LEU A 397 -11.46 12.07 -16.55
N LEU A 398 -10.25 12.62 -16.38
CA LEU A 398 -9.83 13.20 -15.12
C LEU A 398 -10.69 14.41 -14.73
N THR A 399 -10.98 15.29 -15.68
CA THR A 399 -11.80 16.48 -15.45
C THR A 399 -13.24 16.11 -15.10
N ASP A 400 -13.81 15.12 -15.79
CA ASP A 400 -15.15 14.60 -15.51
C ASP A 400 -15.20 13.98 -14.12
N TRP A 401 -14.19 13.19 -13.75
CA TRP A 401 -14.08 12.60 -12.42
C TRP A 401 -13.99 13.68 -11.33
N GLU A 402 -13.14 14.70 -11.51
CA GLU A 402 -12.99 15.84 -10.59
C GLU A 402 -14.33 16.58 -10.40
N TYR A 403 -15.09 16.75 -11.48
CA TYR A 403 -16.39 17.39 -11.44
C TYR A 403 -17.43 16.55 -10.68
N LEU A 404 -17.51 15.25 -10.95
CA LEU A 404 -18.46 14.32 -10.34
C LEU A 404 -18.18 14.09 -8.86
N ASN A 405 -16.91 14.08 -8.45
CA ASN A 405 -16.49 13.81 -7.06
C ASN A 405 -16.23 15.07 -6.24
N ARG A 406 -16.57 16.24 -6.78
CA ARG A 406 -16.37 17.52 -6.09
C ARG A 406 -17.03 17.50 -4.69
N PRO A 407 -16.29 17.82 -3.61
CA PRO A 407 -16.85 17.79 -2.27
C PRO A 407 -18.00 18.77 -2.10
N THR A 408 -18.94 18.43 -1.23
CA THR A 408 -20.04 19.32 -0.85
C THR A 408 -19.55 20.65 -0.25
N LEU A 409 -18.33 20.65 0.33
CA LEU A 409 -17.69 21.85 0.90
C LEU A 409 -17.06 22.77 -0.15
N GLY A 410 -17.08 22.40 -1.42
CA GLY A 410 -16.74 23.29 -2.54
C GLY A 410 -15.24 23.45 -2.85
N TYR A 411 -14.33 22.75 -2.18
CA TYR A 411 -12.90 22.76 -2.48
C TYR A 411 -12.33 21.33 -2.63
N ASP A 412 -11.32 21.19 -3.47
CA ASP A 412 -10.57 19.94 -3.62
C ASP A 412 -9.38 19.98 -2.65
N PRO A 413 -9.29 19.05 -1.67
CA PRO A 413 -8.23 19.06 -0.68
C PRO A 413 -6.84 18.91 -1.29
N LEU A 414 -6.68 18.17 -2.39
CA LEU A 414 -5.39 18.02 -3.06
C LEU A 414 -4.94 19.33 -3.73
N VAL A 415 -5.88 20.09 -4.30
CA VAL A 415 -5.58 21.42 -4.84
C VAL A 415 -5.17 22.40 -3.73
N VAL A 416 -5.84 22.33 -2.57
CA VAL A 416 -5.45 23.13 -1.38
C VAL A 416 -4.04 22.77 -0.94
N THR A 417 -3.74 21.46 -0.81
CA THR A 417 -2.40 20.96 -0.49
C THR A 417 -1.34 21.46 -1.49
N ALA A 418 -1.66 21.42 -2.80
CA ALA A 418 -0.78 21.93 -3.83
C ALA A 418 -0.47 23.45 -3.67
N HIS A 419 -1.49 24.24 -3.31
CA HIS A 419 -1.33 25.69 -3.10
C HIS A 419 -0.55 26.05 -1.85
N GLN A 420 -0.67 25.26 -0.80
CA GLN A 420 0.06 25.47 0.46
C GLN A 420 1.50 24.94 0.40
N GLY A 421 1.81 24.11 -0.57
CA GLY A 421 2.98 23.23 -0.64
C GLY A 421 2.69 21.89 0.03
N PRO A 422 3.12 20.77 -0.59
CA PRO A 422 2.98 19.45 0.03
C PRO A 422 3.66 19.40 1.41
N PRO A 423 2.97 18.90 2.47
CA PRO A 423 3.49 18.95 3.84
C PRO A 423 4.82 18.22 4.07
N GLY A 424 5.13 17.24 3.23
CA GLY A 424 6.43 16.56 3.27
C GLY A 424 7.62 17.49 3.07
N LEU A 425 7.43 18.61 2.38
CA LEU A 425 8.48 19.61 2.20
C LEU A 425 8.80 20.37 3.49
N ASP A 426 7.81 20.57 4.35
CA ASP A 426 7.98 21.24 5.65
C ASP A 426 8.39 20.26 6.75
N LEU A 427 7.81 19.04 6.73
CA LEU A 427 8.14 17.98 7.69
C LEU A 427 9.58 17.50 7.55
N TYR A 428 10.10 17.55 6.34
CA TYR A 428 11.43 17.08 5.97
C TYR A 428 12.23 18.21 5.29
N GLY A 429 12.02 19.45 5.71
CA GLY A 429 12.78 20.59 5.24
C GLY A 429 14.28 20.30 5.26
N LYS A 430 15.04 20.90 4.35
CA LYS A 430 16.43 20.54 4.01
C LYS A 430 17.34 20.29 5.23
N GLU A 431 17.18 21.08 6.29
CA GLU A 431 17.94 20.91 7.55
C GLU A 431 17.42 19.75 8.40
N THR A 432 16.11 19.50 8.38
CA THR A 432 15.48 18.42 9.14
C THR A 432 15.70 17.05 8.49
N MET A 433 15.72 16.99 7.15
CA MET A 433 16.08 15.80 6.39
C MET A 433 17.57 15.46 6.56
N GLU A 434 18.46 16.44 6.48
CA GLU A 434 19.88 16.24 6.79
C GLU A 434 20.07 15.75 8.24
N ASP A 435 19.35 16.29 9.21
CA ASP A 435 19.46 15.85 10.59
C ASP A 435 18.79 14.49 10.82
N TYR A 436 17.65 14.24 10.22
CA TYR A 436 16.92 12.98 10.38
C TYR A 436 17.64 11.83 9.66
N TYR A 437 18.13 12.06 8.44
CA TYR A 437 18.73 11.02 7.61
C TYR A 437 20.25 10.92 7.74
N VAL A 438 20.96 12.02 7.86
CA VAL A 438 22.42 11.99 7.99
C VAL A 438 22.87 11.70 9.42
N ARG A 439 22.14 12.16 10.43
CA ARG A 439 22.49 11.95 11.83
C ARG A 439 21.67 10.84 12.50
N GLY A 440 20.41 10.66 12.11
CA GLY A 440 19.49 9.73 12.75
C GLY A 440 19.61 8.30 12.22
N ILE A 441 19.47 8.09 10.91
CA ILE A 441 19.35 6.75 10.34
C ILE A 441 20.68 6.03 10.11
N PRO A 442 21.71 6.61 9.47
CA PRO A 442 22.97 5.90 9.26
C PRO A 442 23.66 5.50 10.55
N GLN A 443 23.60 6.35 11.57
CA GLN A 443 24.15 5.99 12.90
C GLN A 443 23.31 4.92 13.58
N THR A 444 21.99 4.91 13.32
CA THR A 444 21.07 3.95 13.90
C THR A 444 21.17 2.59 13.19
N VAL A 445 21.19 2.54 11.87
CA VAL A 445 21.30 1.28 11.10
C VAL A 445 22.63 0.56 11.37
N ALA A 446 23.73 1.29 11.55
CA ALA A 446 25.02 0.69 11.89
C ALA A 446 25.11 0.05 13.27
N TYR A 447 24.23 0.45 14.20
CA TYR A 447 24.22 -0.02 15.61
C TYR A 447 22.98 -0.82 16.00
N LEU A 448 22.06 -1.06 15.06
CA LEU A 448 20.83 -1.76 15.37
C LEU A 448 21.05 -3.28 15.36
N ASP A 449 20.63 -3.95 16.45
CA ASP A 449 20.37 -5.37 16.37
C ASP A 449 19.29 -5.63 15.33
N ARG A 450 19.53 -6.47 14.37
CA ARG A 450 18.54 -6.88 13.38
C ARG A 450 17.38 -7.62 14.05
N LYS A 451 16.27 -7.76 13.35
CA LYS A 451 15.14 -8.58 13.77
C LYS A 451 15.62 -9.99 14.14
N PRO A 452 14.94 -10.66 15.10
CA PRO A 452 15.25 -12.04 15.45
C PRO A 452 15.20 -12.96 14.25
N ASP A 453 16.11 -13.95 14.19
CA ASP A 453 16.07 -14.99 13.17
C ASP A 453 14.71 -15.72 13.19
N VAL A 454 14.22 -16.04 12.01
CA VAL A 454 13.11 -16.96 11.82
C VAL A 454 13.68 -18.35 11.49
N PRO A 455 12.99 -19.44 11.85
CA PRO A 455 13.41 -20.77 11.45
C PRO A 455 13.63 -20.86 9.94
N ALA A 456 14.69 -21.58 9.55
CA ALA A 456 14.93 -21.85 8.14
C ALA A 456 13.66 -22.48 7.55
N LEU A 457 13.12 -21.83 6.54
CA LEU A 457 11.96 -22.37 5.80
C LEU A 457 12.49 -23.44 4.86
N GLU A 458 12.15 -24.70 5.16
CA GLU A 458 12.39 -25.85 4.27
C GLU A 458 11.56 -25.76 2.98
#